data_fcae908ca55e64124cb36f27adf40614
#
_entry.id   fcae908ca55e64124cb36f27adf40614
#
_cell.length_a   1.000
_cell.length_b   1.000
_cell.length_c   1.000
_cell.angle_alpha   90.00
_cell.angle_beta   90.00
_cell.angle_gamma   90.00
#
_symmetry.space_group_name_H-M   'P 1'
#
loop_
_entity.id
_entity.type
_entity.pdbx_description
1 polymer ?
#
loop_
_entity_poly.entity_id
_entity_poly.type
_entity_poly.pdbx_seq_one_letter_code
_entity_poly.pdbx_strand_id
1 'polypeptide(L)'
;MTKQRVDVRNRDRIQDLCDRVLDGASIDKEEALWLFELEEQADITDLMAAANRIRQHFKGNRIHLCSIVNAKAGGCSENCKFCSQSSAYQTQSPKYGFVDAEPLRQASEEAKENQVTAVGLVAAWKGLREGPILDEVCDRIREMAAEGKVRPDASLGLIDSQEVANRLKDAGLECYGHNLESSRRFFPEHCTTHSFDDRLKTIGFLQKAGIKICSGGIIGMGESREDRCDLALELRAIGASVVPVNFLNPIDGTPYENMEALPPMEILKTVACFRFLLPDKEIMVAGGRTINLRDLQSMIFMAGASALMVGNYLTTLNQSVDQDLQMLRDLGLSPDWKPELAEEGSCADSSCGCGVTPKNEEASLPIGSF
;
A
#
# COMPACT_ATOMS: atom_id res chain seq x y z
N MET A 1 -43.21 8.93 -9.32
CA MET A 1 -41.96 8.26 -9.01
C MET A 1 -41.83 7.07 -9.94
N THR A 2 -41.10 7.21 -11.03
CA THR A 2 -40.77 6.12 -11.95
C THR A 2 -39.83 5.15 -11.22
N LYS A 3 -40.23 3.90 -11.07
CA LYS A 3 -39.38 2.85 -10.53
C LYS A 3 -38.21 2.68 -11.52
N GLN A 4 -37.03 3.18 -11.16
CA GLN A 4 -35.78 2.90 -11.88
C GLN A 4 -35.54 1.39 -11.71
N ARG A 5 -35.60 0.62 -12.79
CA ARG A 5 -35.24 -0.80 -12.76
C ARG A 5 -33.71 -0.88 -12.81
N VAL A 6 -33.12 -1.54 -11.81
CA VAL A 6 -31.70 -1.93 -11.83
C VAL A 6 -31.46 -2.73 -13.12
N ASP A 7 -30.44 -2.36 -13.89
CA ASP A 7 -30.09 -3.07 -15.13
C ASP A 7 -29.38 -4.39 -14.78
N VAL A 8 -30.14 -5.47 -14.79
CA VAL A 8 -29.65 -6.84 -14.51
C VAL A 8 -28.47 -7.23 -15.41
N ARG A 9 -28.35 -6.64 -16.61
CA ARG A 9 -27.26 -6.92 -17.55
C ARG A 9 -25.91 -6.45 -17.03
N ASN A 10 -25.83 -5.37 -16.25
CA ASN A 10 -24.59 -4.90 -15.65
C ASN A 10 -24.06 -5.92 -14.62
N ARG A 11 -24.94 -6.44 -13.77
CA ARG A 11 -24.60 -7.50 -12.82
C ARG A 11 -24.04 -8.75 -13.49
N ASP A 12 -24.70 -9.22 -14.55
CA ASP A 12 -24.27 -10.41 -15.29
C ASP A 12 -22.90 -10.17 -15.94
N ARG A 13 -22.65 -8.98 -16.51
CA ARG A 13 -21.36 -8.61 -17.08
C ARG A 13 -20.26 -8.51 -16.02
N ILE A 14 -20.55 -7.93 -14.85
CA ILE A 14 -19.60 -7.88 -13.73
C ILE A 14 -19.22 -9.30 -13.29
N GLN A 15 -20.22 -10.20 -13.20
CA GLN A 15 -19.97 -11.59 -12.82
C GLN A 15 -19.14 -12.33 -13.88
N ASP A 16 -19.42 -12.17 -15.17
CA ASP A 16 -18.62 -12.75 -16.27
C ASP A 16 -17.14 -12.30 -16.19
N LEU A 17 -16.90 -11.00 -16.02
CA LEU A 17 -15.55 -10.47 -15.84
C LEU A 17 -14.86 -11.05 -14.58
N CYS A 18 -15.59 -11.20 -13.48
CA CYS A 18 -15.09 -11.80 -12.27
C CYS A 18 -14.67 -13.26 -12.49
N ASP A 19 -15.53 -14.06 -13.12
CA ASP A 19 -15.26 -15.47 -13.37
C ASP A 19 -14.03 -15.65 -14.27
N ARG A 20 -13.91 -14.84 -15.32
CA ARG A 20 -12.73 -14.82 -16.20
C ARG A 20 -11.44 -14.47 -15.45
N VAL A 21 -11.48 -13.49 -14.54
CA VAL A 21 -10.33 -13.12 -13.70
C VAL A 21 -9.97 -14.24 -12.73
N LEU A 22 -10.96 -14.92 -12.15
CA LEU A 22 -10.74 -16.08 -11.26
C LEU A 22 -10.12 -17.25 -12.02
N ASP A 23 -10.44 -17.43 -13.29
CA ASP A 23 -9.85 -18.43 -14.20
C ASP A 23 -8.45 -18.01 -14.71
N GLY A 24 -7.91 -16.88 -14.28
CA GLY A 24 -6.57 -16.41 -14.61
C GLY A 24 -6.48 -15.51 -15.84
N ALA A 25 -7.60 -15.12 -16.45
CA ALA A 25 -7.60 -14.16 -17.55
C ALA A 25 -7.40 -12.72 -17.02
N SER A 26 -6.82 -11.86 -17.85
CA SER A 26 -6.76 -10.42 -17.58
C SER A 26 -7.90 -9.71 -18.30
N ILE A 27 -8.50 -8.72 -17.66
CA ILE A 27 -9.40 -7.78 -18.34
C ILE A 27 -8.57 -6.76 -19.13
N ASP A 28 -9.12 -6.32 -20.26
CA ASP A 28 -8.51 -5.29 -21.09
C ASP A 28 -8.88 -3.87 -20.64
N LYS A 29 -8.34 -2.84 -21.34
CA LYS A 29 -8.60 -1.44 -20.99
C LYS A 29 -10.07 -1.06 -21.19
N GLU A 30 -10.75 -1.54 -22.22
CA GLU A 30 -12.15 -1.20 -22.51
C GLU A 30 -13.08 -1.78 -21.42
N GLU A 31 -12.84 -3.03 -21.06
CA GLU A 31 -13.56 -3.71 -19.96
C GLU A 31 -13.34 -2.99 -18.62
N ALA A 32 -12.09 -2.60 -18.33
CA ALA A 32 -11.77 -1.87 -17.12
C ALA A 32 -12.42 -0.48 -17.07
N LEU A 33 -12.37 0.28 -18.18
CA LEU A 33 -13.02 1.58 -18.26
C LEU A 33 -14.52 1.47 -18.04
N TRP A 34 -15.18 0.44 -18.60
CA TRP A 34 -16.58 0.20 -18.35
C TRP A 34 -16.87 0.00 -16.85
N LEU A 35 -16.01 -0.71 -16.10
CA LEU A 35 -16.17 -0.84 -14.62
C LEU A 35 -16.02 0.51 -13.92
N PHE A 36 -15.07 1.35 -14.33
CA PHE A 36 -14.90 2.70 -13.77
C PHE A 36 -16.10 3.63 -14.05
N GLU A 37 -16.81 3.41 -15.17
CA GLU A 37 -17.97 4.23 -15.57
C GLU A 37 -19.30 3.83 -14.90
N LEU A 38 -19.32 2.76 -14.09
CA LEU A 38 -20.51 2.40 -13.30
C LEU A 38 -20.87 3.53 -12.33
N GLU A 39 -22.15 3.94 -12.33
CA GLU A 39 -22.63 5.06 -11.50
C GLU A 39 -23.74 4.64 -10.53
N GLU A 40 -24.55 3.62 -10.91
CA GLU A 40 -25.62 3.16 -10.05
C GLU A 40 -25.07 2.45 -8.80
N GLN A 41 -25.60 2.81 -7.63
CA GLN A 41 -25.15 2.25 -6.35
C GLN A 41 -25.25 0.73 -6.30
N ALA A 42 -26.28 0.13 -6.91
CA ALA A 42 -26.45 -1.31 -6.97
C ALA A 42 -25.31 -1.97 -7.78
N ASP A 43 -24.95 -1.40 -8.93
CA ASP A 43 -23.86 -1.92 -9.78
C ASP A 43 -22.50 -1.80 -9.09
N ILE A 44 -22.26 -0.68 -8.39
CA ILE A 44 -21.02 -0.50 -7.59
C ILE A 44 -20.97 -1.52 -6.45
N THR A 45 -22.11 -1.85 -5.84
CA THR A 45 -22.18 -2.87 -4.79
C THR A 45 -21.89 -4.27 -5.35
N ASP A 46 -22.43 -4.62 -6.51
CA ASP A 46 -22.16 -5.87 -7.20
C ASP A 46 -20.67 -5.97 -7.62
N LEU A 47 -20.11 -4.85 -8.11
CA LEU A 47 -18.66 -4.75 -8.43
C LEU A 47 -17.80 -5.01 -7.19
N MET A 48 -18.12 -4.40 -6.05
CA MET A 48 -17.38 -4.62 -4.79
C MET A 48 -17.49 -6.07 -4.33
N ALA A 49 -18.67 -6.68 -4.41
CA ALA A 49 -18.86 -8.08 -4.06
C ALA A 49 -18.01 -9.01 -4.94
N ALA A 50 -17.94 -8.75 -6.23
CA ALA A 50 -17.08 -9.48 -7.18
C ALA A 50 -15.58 -9.25 -6.87
N ALA A 51 -15.17 -8.01 -6.62
CA ALA A 51 -13.80 -7.68 -6.22
C ALA A 51 -13.37 -8.38 -4.91
N ASN A 52 -14.30 -8.50 -3.94
CA ASN A 52 -14.03 -9.26 -2.72
C ASN A 52 -13.82 -10.76 -3.00
N ARG A 53 -14.57 -11.37 -3.92
CA ARG A 53 -14.34 -12.77 -4.33
C ARG A 53 -12.96 -12.95 -4.96
N ILE A 54 -12.54 -12.04 -5.85
CA ILE A 54 -11.19 -12.02 -6.43
C ILE A 54 -10.14 -11.91 -5.31
N ARG A 55 -10.32 -10.96 -4.37
CA ARG A 55 -9.42 -10.84 -3.21
C ARG A 55 -9.34 -12.14 -2.42
N GLN A 56 -10.48 -12.73 -2.07
CA GLN A 56 -10.49 -13.99 -1.30
C GLN A 56 -9.80 -15.13 -2.04
N HIS A 57 -9.97 -15.24 -3.34
CA HIS A 57 -9.33 -16.28 -4.14
C HIS A 57 -7.81 -16.14 -4.16
N PHE A 58 -7.28 -14.94 -4.42
CA PHE A 58 -5.83 -14.73 -4.61
C PHE A 58 -5.09 -14.40 -3.31
N LYS A 59 -5.75 -13.81 -2.30
CA LYS A 59 -5.12 -13.29 -1.07
C LYS A 59 -5.65 -13.94 0.21
N GLY A 60 -6.80 -14.62 0.16
CA GLY A 60 -7.43 -15.20 1.34
C GLY A 60 -7.95 -14.14 2.32
N ASN A 61 -7.96 -14.48 3.61
CA ASN A 61 -8.45 -13.61 4.69
C ASN A 61 -7.33 -12.93 5.49
N ARG A 62 -6.08 -13.08 5.06
CA ARG A 62 -4.94 -12.40 5.68
C ARG A 62 -4.71 -11.05 5.03
N ILE A 63 -4.52 -10.04 5.85
CA ILE A 63 -4.31 -8.64 5.44
C ILE A 63 -2.87 -8.25 5.74
N HIS A 64 -2.15 -7.81 4.71
CA HIS A 64 -0.80 -7.30 4.86
C HIS A 64 -0.82 -5.95 5.57
N LEU A 65 -0.12 -5.84 6.72
CA LEU A 65 0.01 -4.60 7.47
C LEU A 65 1.41 -4.01 7.27
N CYS A 66 1.45 -2.72 6.98
CA CYS A 66 2.67 -1.94 6.84
C CYS A 66 2.56 -0.66 7.67
N SER A 67 3.64 -0.27 8.34
CA SER A 67 3.79 1.05 8.94
C SER A 67 4.99 1.79 8.36
N ILE A 68 5.12 3.08 8.63
CA ILE A 68 6.20 3.91 8.09
C ILE A 68 6.85 4.76 9.19
N VAL A 69 8.13 5.01 9.02
CA VAL A 69 8.90 5.97 9.81
C VAL A 69 9.32 7.12 8.91
N ASN A 70 9.02 8.35 9.32
CA ASN A 70 9.52 9.54 8.64
C ASN A 70 11.00 9.73 9.01
N ALA A 71 11.87 8.98 8.33
CA ALA A 71 13.31 8.94 8.64
C ALA A 71 14.05 10.24 8.30
N LYS A 72 13.47 11.08 7.44
CA LYS A 72 13.89 12.46 7.19
C LYS A 72 12.69 13.28 6.76
N ALA A 73 12.43 14.39 7.44
CA ALA A 73 11.27 15.23 7.17
C ALA A 73 11.63 16.57 6.54
N GLY A 74 10.76 17.01 5.64
CA GLY A 74 10.75 18.34 5.04
C GLY A 74 11.97 18.67 4.17
N GLY A 75 11.93 19.83 3.49
CA GLY A 75 13.02 20.35 2.70
C GLY A 75 13.34 19.53 1.43
N CYS A 76 12.39 18.75 0.91
CA CYS A 76 12.53 18.08 -0.38
C CYS A 76 12.61 19.09 -1.52
N SER A 77 13.55 18.95 -2.44
CA SER A 77 13.73 19.84 -3.57
C SER A 77 12.72 19.66 -4.70
N GLU A 78 11.89 18.62 -4.62
CA GLU A 78 10.87 18.34 -5.63
C GLU A 78 9.61 19.17 -5.42
N ASN A 79 8.90 19.51 -6.53
CA ASN A 79 7.72 20.38 -6.50
C ASN A 79 6.39 19.63 -6.62
N CYS A 80 6.31 18.41 -6.13
CA CYS A 80 5.06 17.65 -6.15
C CYS A 80 3.94 18.42 -5.44
N LYS A 81 2.88 18.80 -6.17
CA LYS A 81 1.82 19.72 -5.70
C LYS A 81 1.03 19.21 -4.49
N PHE A 82 0.98 17.93 -4.29
CA PHE A 82 0.31 17.28 -3.16
C PHE A 82 1.17 17.18 -1.88
N CYS A 83 2.49 17.42 -2.00
CA CYS A 83 3.43 17.05 -0.95
C CYS A 83 3.74 18.21 -0.01
N SER A 84 3.31 18.09 1.24
CA SER A 84 3.60 19.06 2.31
C SER A 84 5.07 19.16 2.69
N GLN A 85 5.90 18.17 2.31
CA GLN A 85 7.34 18.15 2.61
C GLN A 85 8.21 18.81 1.55
N SER A 86 7.60 19.31 0.47
CA SER A 86 8.30 20.07 -0.59
C SER A 86 8.83 21.41 -0.07
N SER A 87 10.05 21.78 -0.44
CA SER A 87 10.61 23.11 -0.17
C SER A 87 10.04 24.20 -1.07
N ALA A 88 9.31 23.84 -2.13
CA ALA A 88 8.63 24.79 -3.01
C ALA A 88 7.39 25.42 -2.36
N TYR A 89 6.89 24.85 -1.27
CA TYR A 89 5.64 25.27 -0.62
C TYR A 89 5.86 25.60 0.86
N GLN A 90 4.99 26.47 1.42
CA GLN A 90 5.04 26.88 2.82
C GLN A 90 3.98 26.12 3.62
N THR A 91 4.37 25.01 4.20
CA THR A 91 3.52 24.15 5.01
C THR A 91 4.02 24.06 6.45
N GLN A 92 3.21 23.48 7.35
CA GLN A 92 3.57 23.21 8.74
C GLN A 92 4.33 21.87 8.92
N SER A 93 4.82 21.25 7.85
CA SER A 93 5.58 20.02 7.94
C SER A 93 6.87 20.20 8.74
N PRO A 94 7.21 19.23 9.63
CA PRO A 94 8.45 19.29 10.38
C PRO A 94 9.66 19.24 9.44
N LYS A 95 10.82 19.74 9.90
CA LYS A 95 12.08 19.70 9.15
C LYS A 95 13.19 19.17 10.04
N TYR A 96 13.73 18.00 9.69
CA TYR A 96 14.90 17.40 10.35
C TYR A 96 15.68 16.52 9.38
N GLY A 97 16.94 16.24 9.73
CA GLY A 97 17.84 15.38 8.97
C GLY A 97 17.47 13.90 9.07
N PHE A 98 18.33 13.04 8.53
CA PHE A 98 18.17 11.59 8.66
C PHE A 98 18.27 11.19 10.14
N VAL A 99 17.35 10.36 10.60
CA VAL A 99 17.25 10.00 12.02
C VAL A 99 18.31 8.97 12.44
N ASP A 100 18.64 8.98 13.75
CA ASP A 100 19.47 7.95 14.37
C ASP A 100 18.77 6.57 14.39
N ALA A 101 19.47 5.54 14.85
CA ALA A 101 18.95 4.17 14.93
C ALA A 101 17.77 4.02 15.91
N GLU A 102 17.76 4.76 17.01
CA GLU A 102 16.78 4.57 18.09
C GLU A 102 15.32 4.75 17.65
N PRO A 103 14.93 5.79 16.89
CA PRO A 103 13.55 5.91 16.37
C PRO A 103 13.13 4.73 15.48
N LEU A 104 14.07 4.17 14.71
CA LEU A 104 13.79 3.03 13.83
C LEU A 104 13.61 1.74 14.63
N ARG A 105 14.43 1.55 15.67
CA ARG A 105 14.31 0.42 16.58
C ARG A 105 12.98 0.44 17.34
N GLN A 106 12.57 1.59 17.86
CA GLN A 106 11.28 1.77 18.54
C GLN A 106 10.12 1.45 17.58
N ALA A 107 10.16 1.98 16.37
CA ALA A 107 9.13 1.70 15.37
C ALA A 107 9.07 0.21 14.99
N SER A 108 10.20 -0.49 14.96
CA SER A 108 10.24 -1.94 14.70
C SER A 108 9.65 -2.74 15.84
N GLU A 109 9.87 -2.32 17.09
CA GLU A 109 9.26 -2.94 18.27
C GLU A 109 7.75 -2.73 18.31
N GLU A 110 7.29 -1.50 18.15
CA GLU A 110 5.86 -1.16 18.08
C GLU A 110 5.17 -1.92 16.94
N ALA A 111 5.81 -2.04 15.77
CA ALA A 111 5.29 -2.79 14.64
C ALA A 111 5.15 -4.28 14.97
N LYS A 112 6.15 -4.89 15.62
CA LYS A 112 6.08 -6.29 16.09
C LYS A 112 4.93 -6.51 17.06
N GLU A 113 4.79 -5.66 18.08
CA GLU A 113 3.71 -5.73 19.07
C GLU A 113 2.33 -5.64 18.41
N ASN A 114 2.21 -4.83 17.37
CA ASN A 114 0.99 -4.60 16.62
C ASN A 114 0.78 -5.57 15.44
N GLN A 115 1.57 -6.63 15.32
CA GLN A 115 1.48 -7.62 14.24
C GLN A 115 1.65 -7.01 12.84
N VAL A 116 2.46 -5.98 12.72
CA VAL A 116 2.79 -5.31 11.45
C VAL A 116 4.00 -6.00 10.81
N THR A 117 3.85 -6.44 9.57
CA THR A 117 4.85 -7.26 8.87
C THR A 117 6.03 -6.44 8.35
N ALA A 118 5.81 -5.19 7.96
CA ALA A 118 6.83 -4.35 7.32
C ALA A 118 6.86 -2.94 7.88
N VAL A 119 8.07 -2.39 8.05
CA VAL A 119 8.30 -0.99 8.41
C VAL A 119 9.07 -0.29 7.30
N GLY A 120 8.48 0.74 6.72
CA GLY A 120 9.06 1.54 5.64
C GLY A 120 9.83 2.75 6.16
N LEU A 121 11.13 2.84 5.83
CA LEU A 121 11.93 4.06 6.02
C LEU A 121 11.56 5.06 4.92
N VAL A 122 11.00 6.21 5.27
CA VAL A 122 10.61 7.23 4.29
C VAL A 122 11.44 8.49 4.48
N ALA A 123 12.01 9.03 3.40
CA ALA A 123 12.80 10.25 3.45
C ALA A 123 12.32 11.31 2.44
N ALA A 124 12.14 12.53 2.93
CA ALA A 124 11.75 13.70 2.12
C ALA A 124 12.97 14.28 1.39
N TRP A 125 13.37 13.66 0.29
CA TRP A 125 14.39 14.14 -0.63
C TRP A 125 14.11 13.72 -2.08
N LYS A 126 14.86 14.30 -3.03
CA LYS A 126 14.73 13.97 -4.46
C LYS A 126 15.07 12.51 -4.74
N GLY A 127 16.14 12.02 -4.13
CA GLY A 127 16.64 10.67 -4.40
C GLY A 127 17.92 10.37 -3.66
N LEU A 128 18.34 9.12 -3.77
CA LEU A 128 19.51 8.56 -3.15
C LEU A 128 20.60 8.31 -4.21
N ARG A 129 21.82 8.70 -3.87
CA ARG A 129 23.03 8.51 -4.70
C ARG A 129 24.16 7.99 -3.84
N GLU A 130 25.24 7.53 -4.46
CA GLU A 130 26.45 7.14 -3.75
C GLU A 130 26.98 8.27 -2.86
N GLY A 131 27.49 7.90 -1.69
CA GLY A 131 28.04 8.82 -0.70
C GLY A 131 27.64 8.48 0.74
N PRO A 132 28.05 9.29 1.72
CA PRO A 132 27.88 9.00 3.15
C PRO A 132 26.43 8.74 3.56
N ILE A 133 25.45 9.42 2.96
CA ILE A 133 24.03 9.20 3.27
C ILE A 133 23.58 7.80 2.85
N LEU A 134 24.07 7.27 1.73
CA LEU A 134 23.79 5.89 1.33
C LEU A 134 24.39 4.90 2.34
N ASP A 135 25.60 5.19 2.85
CA ASP A 135 26.24 4.35 3.87
C ASP A 135 25.36 4.29 5.12
N GLU A 136 24.91 5.44 5.64
CA GLU A 136 24.02 5.52 6.80
C GLU A 136 22.69 4.77 6.56
N VAL A 137 22.06 4.95 5.41
CA VAL A 137 20.83 4.24 5.04
C VAL A 137 21.05 2.74 5.02
N CYS A 138 22.13 2.26 4.39
CA CYS A 138 22.46 0.83 4.35
C CYS A 138 22.72 0.26 5.75
N ASP A 139 23.39 1.02 6.62
CA ASP A 139 23.62 0.59 8.00
C ASP A 139 22.31 0.44 8.79
N ARG A 140 21.38 1.40 8.66
CA ARG A 140 20.06 1.31 9.31
C ARG A 140 19.23 0.12 8.79
N ILE A 141 19.26 -0.12 7.48
CA ILE A 141 18.58 -1.29 6.89
C ILE A 141 19.18 -2.60 7.42
N ARG A 142 20.51 -2.72 7.50
CA ARG A 142 21.18 -3.91 8.08
C ARG A 142 20.82 -4.14 9.53
N GLU A 143 20.80 -3.07 10.34
CA GLU A 143 20.41 -3.14 11.75
C GLU A 143 18.97 -3.69 11.88
N MET A 144 18.00 -3.14 11.15
CA MET A 144 16.62 -3.61 11.16
C MET A 144 16.49 -5.04 10.65
N ALA A 145 17.19 -5.41 9.57
CA ALA A 145 17.17 -6.76 9.02
C ALA A 145 17.77 -7.78 10.02
N ALA A 146 18.87 -7.40 10.69
CA ALA A 146 19.53 -8.26 11.69
C ALA A 146 18.69 -8.48 12.96
N GLU A 147 17.88 -7.51 13.36
CA GLU A 147 16.94 -7.66 14.48
C GLU A 147 15.81 -8.66 14.16
N GLY A 148 15.47 -8.86 12.89
CA GLY A 148 14.48 -9.84 12.42
C GLY A 148 13.07 -9.65 12.95
N LYS A 149 12.75 -8.47 13.54
CA LYS A 149 11.45 -8.19 14.13
C LYS A 149 10.38 -7.92 13.07
N VAL A 150 10.79 -7.19 12.03
CA VAL A 150 9.94 -6.76 10.91
C VAL A 150 10.76 -6.76 9.62
N ARG A 151 10.10 -6.79 8.48
CA ARG A 151 10.77 -6.60 7.19
C ARG A 151 11.10 -5.12 6.99
N PRO A 152 12.36 -4.73 6.74
CA PRO A 152 12.70 -3.37 6.37
C PRO A 152 12.27 -3.09 4.93
N ASP A 153 11.39 -2.10 4.75
CA ASP A 153 11.05 -1.51 3.46
C ASP A 153 11.60 -0.08 3.40
N ALA A 154 11.69 0.52 2.23
CA ALA A 154 12.18 1.89 2.11
C ALA A 154 11.46 2.68 1.01
N SER A 155 11.34 4.01 1.17
CA SER A 155 10.87 4.96 0.16
C SER A 155 11.76 6.20 0.21
N LEU A 156 12.82 6.20 -0.59
CA LEU A 156 13.96 7.13 -0.50
C LEU A 156 14.13 7.97 -1.78
N GLY A 157 13.03 8.18 -2.52
CA GLY A 157 13.02 8.95 -3.77
C GLY A 157 13.62 8.19 -4.95
N LEU A 158 14.21 8.93 -5.90
CA LEU A 158 14.83 8.36 -7.10
C LEU A 158 16.12 7.63 -6.76
N ILE A 159 16.39 6.54 -7.45
CA ILE A 159 17.68 5.82 -7.41
C ILE A 159 18.45 6.18 -8.66
N ASP A 160 19.68 6.68 -8.52
CA ASP A 160 20.42 7.25 -9.64
C ASP A 160 21.25 6.22 -10.42
N SER A 161 21.58 5.07 -9.81
CA SER A 161 22.39 4.05 -10.45
C SER A 161 22.04 2.61 -10.02
N GLN A 162 22.49 1.64 -10.81
CA GLN A 162 22.36 0.22 -10.48
C GLN A 162 23.14 -0.12 -9.21
N GLU A 163 24.27 0.54 -8.99
CA GLU A 163 25.14 0.30 -7.83
C GLU A 163 24.41 0.67 -6.53
N VAL A 164 23.73 1.81 -6.50
CA VAL A 164 22.91 2.20 -5.33
C VAL A 164 21.83 1.15 -5.05
N ALA A 165 21.12 0.66 -6.08
CA ALA A 165 20.12 -0.39 -5.91
C ALA A 165 20.73 -1.70 -5.37
N ASN A 166 21.89 -2.12 -5.88
CA ASN A 166 22.60 -3.31 -5.42
C ASN A 166 22.99 -3.17 -3.94
N ARG A 167 23.55 -2.04 -3.55
CA ARG A 167 23.94 -1.77 -2.15
C ARG A 167 22.74 -1.81 -1.18
N LEU A 168 21.59 -1.30 -1.58
CA LEU A 168 20.36 -1.42 -0.79
C LEU A 168 19.93 -2.88 -0.65
N LYS A 169 20.02 -3.68 -1.72
CA LYS A 169 19.73 -5.12 -1.66
C LYS A 169 20.69 -5.86 -0.74
N ASP A 170 21.99 -5.59 -0.85
CA ASP A 170 23.04 -6.20 -0.02
C ASP A 170 22.90 -5.81 1.48
N ALA A 171 22.27 -4.66 1.74
CA ALA A 171 21.92 -4.24 3.11
C ALA A 171 20.72 -5.00 3.69
N GLY A 172 20.01 -5.81 2.89
CA GLY A 172 18.84 -6.58 3.32
C GLY A 172 17.50 -5.98 2.94
N LEU A 173 17.48 -4.94 2.10
CA LEU A 173 16.20 -4.36 1.64
C LEU A 173 15.47 -5.34 0.73
N GLU A 174 14.21 -5.63 1.06
CA GLU A 174 13.39 -6.53 0.26
C GLU A 174 12.38 -5.82 -0.63
N CYS A 175 11.83 -4.69 -0.19
CA CYS A 175 10.80 -3.96 -0.89
C CYS A 175 11.09 -2.45 -0.90
N TYR A 176 10.87 -1.80 -2.04
CA TYR A 176 11.08 -0.37 -2.19
C TYR A 176 9.80 0.33 -2.66
N GLY A 177 9.38 1.32 -1.88
CA GLY A 177 8.24 2.18 -2.18
C GLY A 177 8.62 3.26 -3.18
N HIS A 178 8.10 3.18 -4.40
CA HIS A 178 8.31 4.18 -5.44
C HIS A 178 7.06 4.34 -6.30
N ASN A 179 6.15 5.17 -5.82
CA ASN A 179 4.87 5.38 -6.49
C ASN A 179 5.04 6.01 -7.88
N LEU A 180 4.18 5.62 -8.83
CA LEU A 180 3.99 6.34 -10.10
C LEU A 180 3.15 7.60 -9.90
N GLU A 181 2.38 7.67 -8.83
CA GLU A 181 1.48 8.73 -8.35
C GLU A 181 0.22 8.90 -9.20
N SER A 182 0.32 8.87 -10.53
CA SER A 182 -0.80 9.01 -11.47
C SER A 182 -0.50 8.32 -12.80
N SER A 183 -1.38 8.47 -13.79
CA SER A 183 -1.08 8.08 -15.16
C SER A 183 0.09 8.89 -15.73
N ARG A 184 0.77 8.33 -16.75
CA ARG A 184 1.80 9.04 -17.51
C ARG A 184 1.31 10.37 -18.08
N ARG A 185 0.06 10.40 -18.56
CA ARG A 185 -0.57 11.59 -19.14
C ARG A 185 -0.75 12.68 -18.10
N PHE A 186 -1.21 12.32 -16.90
CA PHE A 186 -1.56 13.30 -15.86
C PHE A 186 -0.36 13.69 -14.99
N PHE A 187 0.73 12.92 -14.98
CA PHE A 187 1.90 13.15 -14.13
C PHE A 187 2.49 14.58 -14.21
N PRO A 188 2.64 15.23 -15.40
CA PRO A 188 3.19 16.58 -15.50
C PRO A 188 2.32 17.64 -14.82
N GLU A 189 1.04 17.37 -14.58
CA GLU A 189 0.12 18.31 -13.91
C GLU A 189 0.46 18.54 -12.44
N HIS A 190 1.11 17.55 -11.79
CA HIS A 190 1.41 17.64 -10.36
C HIS A 190 2.92 17.64 -10.02
N CYS A 191 3.80 17.31 -10.96
CA CYS A 191 5.25 17.34 -10.74
C CYS A 191 6.00 17.70 -12.03
N THR A 192 6.96 18.65 -11.94
CA THR A 192 7.77 19.08 -13.08
C THR A 192 9.28 18.99 -12.83
N THR A 193 9.71 18.65 -11.62
CA THR A 193 11.13 18.57 -11.24
C THR A 193 11.77 17.21 -11.53
N HIS A 194 10.94 16.21 -11.85
CA HIS A 194 11.32 14.93 -12.43
C HIS A 194 10.17 14.40 -13.30
N SER A 195 10.46 13.45 -14.17
CA SER A 195 9.52 12.89 -15.11
C SER A 195 8.96 11.53 -14.63
N PHE A 196 7.90 11.07 -15.27
CA PHE A 196 7.38 9.71 -15.12
C PHE A 196 8.43 8.66 -15.53
N ASP A 197 9.24 8.95 -16.56
CA ASP A 197 10.30 8.05 -17.01
C ASP A 197 11.47 7.95 -16.01
N ASP A 198 11.76 9.01 -15.25
CA ASP A 198 12.73 8.93 -14.14
C ASP A 198 12.26 7.95 -13.06
N ARG A 199 10.95 7.90 -12.80
CA ARG A 199 10.37 6.89 -11.87
C ARG A 199 10.51 5.49 -12.42
N LEU A 200 10.18 5.26 -13.68
CA LEU A 200 10.34 3.95 -14.32
C LEU A 200 11.82 3.50 -14.36
N LYS A 201 12.75 4.44 -14.58
CA LYS A 201 14.18 4.16 -14.54
C LYS A 201 14.62 3.67 -13.15
N THR A 202 14.16 4.32 -12.09
CA THR A 202 14.38 3.89 -10.71
C THR A 202 13.84 2.48 -10.47
N ILE A 203 12.60 2.21 -10.87
CA ILE A 203 11.99 0.87 -10.77
C ILE A 203 12.83 -0.17 -11.50
N GLY A 204 13.33 0.15 -12.70
CA GLY A 204 14.21 -0.74 -13.47
C GLY A 204 15.51 -1.10 -12.75
N PHE A 205 16.16 -0.18 -12.03
CA PHE A 205 17.34 -0.47 -11.23
C PHE A 205 17.02 -1.40 -10.05
N LEU A 206 15.90 -1.12 -9.35
CA LEU A 206 15.47 -1.91 -8.20
C LEU A 206 15.11 -3.35 -8.60
N GLN A 207 14.41 -3.54 -9.71
CA GLN A 207 14.05 -4.85 -10.23
C GLN A 207 15.28 -5.67 -10.61
N LYS A 208 16.25 -5.05 -11.28
CA LYS A 208 17.53 -5.70 -11.63
C LYS A 208 18.34 -6.12 -10.40
N ALA A 209 18.22 -5.39 -9.29
CA ALA A 209 18.80 -5.76 -8.01
C ALA A 209 18.00 -6.84 -7.26
N GLY A 210 16.84 -7.27 -7.76
CA GLY A 210 15.97 -8.25 -7.10
C GLY A 210 15.21 -7.68 -5.90
N ILE A 211 14.94 -6.36 -5.89
CA ILE A 211 14.11 -5.69 -4.88
C ILE A 211 12.67 -5.66 -5.39
N LYS A 212 11.72 -6.07 -4.55
CA LYS A 212 10.28 -5.99 -4.85
C LYS A 212 9.83 -4.55 -4.95
N ILE A 213 8.87 -4.29 -5.83
CA ILE A 213 8.34 -2.95 -6.06
C ILE A 213 7.01 -2.78 -5.32
N CYS A 214 6.97 -1.78 -4.43
CA CYS A 214 5.76 -1.21 -3.88
C CYS A 214 5.50 0.10 -4.64
N SER A 215 4.50 0.11 -5.51
CA SER A 215 4.21 1.27 -6.37
C SER A 215 2.71 1.42 -6.56
N GLY A 216 2.22 2.63 -6.43
CA GLY A 216 0.83 3.01 -6.55
C GLY A 216 0.69 4.49 -6.91
N GLY A 217 -0.34 5.12 -6.37
CA GLY A 217 -0.59 6.53 -6.66
C GLY A 217 -1.56 7.19 -5.70
N ILE A 218 -1.91 8.43 -6.04
CA ILE A 218 -2.85 9.26 -5.29
C ILE A 218 -4.07 9.51 -6.18
N ILE A 219 -5.24 9.23 -5.64
CA ILE A 219 -6.53 9.44 -6.28
C ILE A 219 -7.18 10.69 -5.69
N GLY A 220 -7.82 11.50 -6.53
CA GLY A 220 -8.49 12.74 -6.11
C GLY A 220 -7.68 14.01 -6.38
N MET A 221 -6.64 13.94 -7.23
CA MET A 221 -5.84 15.11 -7.65
C MET A 221 -6.41 15.85 -8.86
N GLY A 222 -7.60 15.46 -9.36
CA GLY A 222 -8.22 15.98 -10.57
C GLY A 222 -8.01 15.09 -11.81
N GLU A 223 -7.47 13.92 -11.64
CA GLU A 223 -7.32 12.89 -12.67
C GLU A 223 -8.68 12.35 -13.13
N SER A 224 -8.77 11.91 -14.39
CA SER A 224 -9.95 11.24 -14.92
C SER A 224 -10.00 9.76 -14.50
N ARG A 225 -11.17 9.11 -14.69
CA ARG A 225 -11.32 7.66 -14.53
C ARG A 225 -10.39 6.89 -15.48
N GLU A 226 -10.18 7.41 -16.69
CA GLU A 226 -9.21 6.84 -17.62
C GLU A 226 -7.77 6.90 -17.08
N ASP A 227 -7.38 8.01 -16.43
CA ASP A 227 -6.06 8.11 -15.79
C ASP A 227 -5.88 7.07 -14.68
N ARG A 228 -6.91 6.77 -13.89
CA ARG A 228 -6.87 5.72 -12.86
C ARG A 228 -6.73 4.34 -13.49
N CYS A 229 -7.44 4.08 -14.59
CA CYS A 229 -7.30 2.85 -15.37
C CYS A 229 -5.88 2.71 -15.92
N ASP A 230 -5.34 3.75 -16.55
CA ASP A 230 -3.99 3.75 -17.13
C ASP A 230 -2.91 3.58 -16.05
N LEU A 231 -3.08 4.19 -14.88
CA LEU A 231 -2.19 3.95 -13.73
C LEU A 231 -2.20 2.47 -13.34
N ALA A 232 -3.36 1.84 -13.18
CA ALA A 232 -3.45 0.44 -12.80
C ALA A 232 -2.84 -0.50 -13.85
N LEU A 233 -3.01 -0.19 -15.13
CA LEU A 233 -2.38 -0.94 -16.24
C LEU A 233 -0.85 -0.80 -16.22
N GLU A 234 -0.32 0.39 -15.95
CA GLU A 234 1.12 0.61 -15.83
C GLU A 234 1.69 -0.13 -14.60
N LEU A 235 0.99 -0.10 -13.46
CA LEU A 235 1.36 -0.86 -12.26
C LEU A 235 1.39 -2.37 -12.52
N ARG A 236 0.47 -2.89 -13.33
CA ARG A 236 0.50 -4.27 -13.81
C ARG A 236 1.73 -4.54 -14.69
N ALA A 237 2.01 -3.65 -15.64
CA ALA A 237 3.13 -3.78 -16.58
C ALA A 237 4.49 -3.78 -15.90
N ILE A 238 4.70 -2.93 -14.90
CA ILE A 238 5.93 -2.91 -14.09
C ILE A 238 5.99 -4.05 -13.06
N GLY A 239 4.97 -4.90 -12.96
CA GLY A 239 4.96 -6.00 -12.00
C GLY A 239 5.00 -5.57 -10.53
N ALA A 240 4.33 -4.48 -10.16
CA ALA A 240 4.25 -4.03 -8.77
C ALA A 240 3.71 -5.17 -7.88
N SER A 241 4.37 -5.44 -6.75
CA SER A 241 3.97 -6.47 -5.79
C SER A 241 2.94 -5.96 -4.78
N VAL A 242 3.13 -4.71 -4.36
CA VAL A 242 2.23 -3.98 -3.46
C VAL A 242 1.81 -2.69 -4.17
N VAL A 243 0.53 -2.38 -4.12
CA VAL A 243 -0.06 -1.22 -4.80
C VAL A 243 -0.74 -0.31 -3.76
N PRO A 244 -0.01 0.68 -3.21
CA PRO A 244 -0.60 1.69 -2.35
C PRO A 244 -1.58 2.58 -3.11
N VAL A 245 -2.82 2.61 -2.68
CA VAL A 245 -3.84 3.55 -3.13
C VAL A 245 -4.02 4.59 -2.03
N ASN A 246 -3.52 5.79 -2.31
CA ASN A 246 -3.69 6.95 -1.45
C ASN A 246 -4.86 7.80 -1.96
N PHE A 247 -5.49 8.50 -1.05
CA PHE A 247 -6.52 9.49 -1.38
C PHE A 247 -6.00 10.87 -1.00
N LEU A 248 -6.15 11.83 -1.91
CA LEU A 248 -5.65 13.17 -1.65
C LEU A 248 -6.21 13.69 -0.32
N ASN A 249 -5.31 14.10 0.55
CA ASN A 249 -5.62 14.88 1.74
C ASN A 249 -5.13 16.30 1.47
N PRO A 250 -6.02 17.28 1.19
CA PRO A 250 -5.65 18.66 0.99
C PRO A 250 -4.92 19.20 2.23
N ILE A 251 -3.73 19.78 2.03
CA ILE A 251 -2.91 20.33 3.12
C ILE A 251 -2.67 21.80 2.85
N ASP A 252 -2.93 22.63 3.85
CA ASP A 252 -2.73 24.07 3.80
C ASP A 252 -1.30 24.43 3.35
N GLY A 253 -1.19 25.40 2.47
CA GLY A 253 0.07 25.87 1.88
C GLY A 253 0.56 25.03 0.70
N THR A 254 -0.12 23.94 0.32
CA THR A 254 0.15 23.21 -0.93
C THR A 254 -0.74 23.72 -2.06
N PRO A 255 -0.36 23.57 -3.35
CA PRO A 255 -1.23 23.91 -4.46
C PRO A 255 -2.58 23.18 -4.49
N TYR A 256 -2.71 22.07 -3.77
CA TYR A 256 -3.92 21.24 -3.70
C TYR A 256 -4.75 21.48 -2.43
N GLU A 257 -4.45 22.52 -1.65
CA GLU A 257 -5.15 22.83 -0.39
C GLU A 257 -6.68 22.98 -0.52
N ASN A 258 -7.16 23.43 -1.70
CA ASN A 258 -8.58 23.65 -1.96
C ASN A 258 -9.24 22.58 -2.84
N MET A 259 -8.59 21.42 -3.03
CA MET A 259 -9.16 20.32 -3.79
C MET A 259 -10.32 19.68 -3.02
N GLU A 260 -11.42 19.41 -3.71
CA GLU A 260 -12.55 18.70 -3.13
C GLU A 260 -12.27 17.20 -2.97
N ALA A 261 -12.65 16.65 -1.83
CA ALA A 261 -12.53 15.23 -1.57
C ALA A 261 -13.46 14.41 -2.48
N LEU A 262 -13.00 13.27 -2.95
CA LEU A 262 -13.83 12.35 -3.70
C LEU A 262 -14.94 11.74 -2.82
N PRO A 263 -16.13 11.47 -3.38
CA PRO A 263 -17.15 10.71 -2.69
C PRO A 263 -16.60 9.31 -2.28
N PRO A 264 -16.88 8.83 -1.06
CA PRO A 264 -16.40 7.52 -0.61
C PRO A 264 -16.74 6.35 -1.55
N MET A 265 -17.93 6.37 -2.17
CA MET A 265 -18.33 5.32 -3.12
C MET A 265 -17.49 5.34 -4.41
N GLU A 266 -17.03 6.51 -4.87
CA GLU A 266 -16.10 6.61 -6.01
C GLU A 266 -14.72 6.03 -5.65
N ILE A 267 -14.29 6.24 -4.40
CA ILE A 267 -13.05 5.64 -3.86
C ILE A 267 -13.18 4.12 -3.82
N LEU A 268 -14.24 3.59 -3.22
CA LEU A 268 -14.48 2.14 -3.11
C LEU A 268 -14.59 1.48 -4.48
N LYS A 269 -15.27 2.13 -5.43
CA LYS A 269 -15.32 1.70 -6.83
C LYS A 269 -13.92 1.64 -7.44
N THR A 270 -13.09 2.65 -7.22
CA THR A 270 -11.70 2.67 -7.72
C THR A 270 -10.88 1.50 -7.17
N VAL A 271 -10.97 1.22 -5.86
CA VAL A 271 -10.31 0.06 -5.24
C VAL A 271 -10.78 -1.25 -5.86
N ALA A 272 -12.10 -1.39 -6.12
CA ALA A 272 -12.66 -2.57 -6.74
C ALA A 272 -12.17 -2.76 -8.19
N CYS A 273 -12.13 -1.69 -8.99
CA CYS A 273 -11.57 -1.73 -10.34
C CYS A 273 -10.08 -2.13 -10.33
N PHE A 274 -9.30 -1.61 -9.37
CA PHE A 274 -7.89 -1.99 -9.21
C PHE A 274 -7.76 -3.49 -8.89
N ARG A 275 -8.67 -4.07 -8.08
CA ARG A 275 -8.65 -5.52 -7.81
C ARG A 275 -8.89 -6.36 -9.06
N PHE A 276 -9.78 -5.93 -9.96
CA PHE A 276 -9.99 -6.61 -11.25
C PHE A 276 -8.75 -6.53 -12.15
N LEU A 277 -8.06 -5.39 -12.17
CA LEU A 277 -6.85 -5.19 -12.97
C LEU A 277 -5.61 -5.85 -12.40
N LEU A 278 -5.55 -6.04 -11.08
CA LEU A 278 -4.39 -6.49 -10.30
C LEU A 278 -4.81 -7.60 -9.33
N PRO A 279 -5.31 -8.75 -9.87
CA PRO A 279 -6.01 -9.75 -9.07
C PRO A 279 -5.14 -10.42 -7.99
N ASP A 280 -3.85 -10.59 -8.24
CA ASP A 280 -2.87 -11.26 -7.38
C ASP A 280 -1.98 -10.32 -6.55
N LYS A 281 -2.11 -8.98 -6.71
CA LYS A 281 -1.26 -8.00 -6.03
C LYS A 281 -1.82 -7.62 -4.66
N GLU A 282 -0.95 -7.12 -3.78
CA GLU A 282 -1.42 -6.49 -2.54
C GLU A 282 -1.94 -5.09 -2.84
N ILE A 283 -3.26 -4.90 -2.84
CA ILE A 283 -3.85 -3.57 -2.93
C ILE A 283 -3.92 -3.00 -1.53
N MET A 284 -3.08 -2.02 -1.27
CA MET A 284 -2.93 -1.38 0.04
C MET A 284 -3.68 -0.06 0.07
N VAL A 285 -4.64 0.07 0.97
CA VAL A 285 -5.21 1.39 1.27
C VAL A 285 -4.30 2.10 2.27
N ALA A 286 -3.87 3.31 1.90
CA ALA A 286 -2.84 4.04 2.62
C ALA A 286 -3.28 5.48 2.97
N GLY A 287 -2.53 6.50 2.61
CA GLY A 287 -2.76 7.89 3.02
C GLY A 287 -4.13 8.45 2.66
N GLY A 288 -4.66 9.34 3.51
CA GLY A 288 -5.94 10.01 3.30
C GLY A 288 -7.19 9.20 3.62
N ARG A 289 -7.05 7.96 4.07
CA ARG A 289 -8.14 7.01 4.33
C ARG A 289 -9.21 7.55 5.27
N THR A 290 -8.81 8.01 6.45
CA THR A 290 -9.71 8.43 7.51
C THR A 290 -10.58 9.63 7.11
N ILE A 291 -10.00 10.60 6.44
CA ILE A 291 -10.68 11.83 6.01
C ILE A 291 -11.64 11.56 4.85
N ASN A 292 -11.20 10.75 3.89
CA ASN A 292 -11.96 10.54 2.66
C ASN A 292 -13.04 9.45 2.80
N LEU A 293 -12.79 8.37 3.55
CA LEU A 293 -13.76 7.28 3.73
C LEU A 293 -14.67 7.44 4.95
N ARG A 294 -14.23 8.18 5.97
CA ARG A 294 -15.01 8.41 7.20
C ARG A 294 -15.49 7.08 7.79
N ASP A 295 -16.82 6.91 7.97
CA ASP A 295 -17.41 5.69 8.54
C ASP A 295 -17.38 4.47 7.59
N LEU A 296 -17.01 4.67 6.31
CA LEU A 296 -16.96 3.59 5.32
C LEU A 296 -15.60 2.90 5.22
N GLN A 297 -14.68 3.12 6.16
CA GLN A 297 -13.31 2.58 6.10
C GLN A 297 -13.27 1.05 6.01
N SER A 298 -14.13 0.34 6.73
CA SER A 298 -14.20 -1.13 6.70
C SER A 298 -14.61 -1.69 5.33
N MET A 299 -15.31 -0.91 4.51
CA MET A 299 -15.75 -1.34 3.19
C MET A 299 -14.61 -1.51 2.17
N ILE A 300 -13.39 -1.00 2.46
CA ILE A 300 -12.23 -1.18 1.57
C ILE A 300 -11.92 -2.66 1.33
N PHE A 301 -12.07 -3.51 2.35
CA PHE A 301 -11.83 -4.95 2.23
C PHE A 301 -12.90 -5.63 1.39
N MET A 302 -14.16 -5.15 1.49
CA MET A 302 -15.26 -5.59 0.62
C MET A 302 -15.06 -5.09 -0.82
N ALA A 303 -14.38 -3.97 -1.01
CA ALA A 303 -13.96 -3.47 -2.32
C ALA A 303 -12.69 -4.15 -2.85
N GLY A 304 -12.12 -5.12 -2.14
CA GLY A 304 -11.01 -5.93 -2.63
C GLY A 304 -9.62 -5.53 -2.16
N ALA A 305 -9.48 -4.58 -1.21
CA ALA A 305 -8.19 -4.31 -0.58
C ALA A 305 -7.70 -5.53 0.22
N SER A 306 -6.39 -5.80 0.18
CA SER A 306 -5.74 -6.91 0.89
C SER A 306 -4.56 -6.46 1.75
N ALA A 307 -4.32 -5.15 1.81
CA ALA A 307 -3.29 -4.58 2.63
C ALA A 307 -3.74 -3.23 3.21
N LEU A 308 -3.15 -2.85 4.33
CA LEU A 308 -3.48 -1.62 5.05
C LEU A 308 -2.21 -0.98 5.59
N MET A 309 -2.07 0.33 5.40
CA MET A 309 -1.09 1.11 6.13
C MET A 309 -1.67 1.54 7.47
N VAL A 310 -1.01 1.15 8.54
CA VAL A 310 -1.43 1.41 9.93
C VAL A 310 -0.49 2.37 10.65
N GLY A 311 -0.93 2.93 11.77
CA GLY A 311 -0.20 3.97 12.48
C GLY A 311 -0.28 5.34 11.78
N ASN A 312 0.43 6.33 12.30
CA ASN A 312 0.41 7.67 11.73
C ASN A 312 1.13 7.74 10.40
N TYR A 313 0.65 8.63 9.52
CA TYR A 313 1.34 8.98 8.27
C TYR A 313 2.46 9.99 8.52
N LEU A 314 3.20 10.33 7.47
CA LEU A 314 4.38 11.21 7.57
C LEU A 314 4.10 12.58 8.19
N THR A 315 2.95 13.17 7.84
CA THR A 315 2.57 14.54 8.24
C THR A 315 1.11 14.65 8.69
N THR A 316 0.37 13.54 8.73
CA THR A 316 -1.04 13.53 9.13
C THR A 316 -1.32 12.37 10.07
N LEU A 317 -2.29 12.55 10.96
CA LEU A 317 -2.75 11.51 11.86
C LEU A 317 -3.63 10.51 11.14
N ASN A 318 -3.63 9.28 11.63
CA ASN A 318 -4.52 8.19 11.24
C ASN A 318 -5.27 7.70 12.49
N GLN A 319 -6.19 6.76 12.34
CA GLN A 319 -6.75 6.07 13.49
C GLN A 319 -5.70 5.15 14.15
N SER A 320 -5.93 4.78 15.39
CA SER A 320 -5.00 3.93 16.13
C SER A 320 -4.90 2.53 15.52
N VAL A 321 -3.76 1.87 15.71
CA VAL A 321 -3.55 0.49 15.24
C VAL A 321 -4.56 -0.46 15.88
N ASP A 322 -4.92 -0.27 17.15
CA ASP A 322 -5.95 -1.06 17.84
C ASP A 322 -7.31 -0.99 17.15
N GLN A 323 -7.70 0.19 16.68
CA GLN A 323 -8.94 0.36 15.92
C GLN A 323 -8.88 -0.36 14.57
N ASP A 324 -7.73 -0.34 13.88
CA ASP A 324 -7.53 -1.08 12.65
C ASP A 324 -7.59 -2.59 12.90
N LEU A 325 -6.92 -3.10 13.93
CA LEU A 325 -6.96 -4.51 14.31
C LEU A 325 -8.37 -4.95 14.73
N GLN A 326 -9.12 -4.09 15.44
CA GLN A 326 -10.51 -4.38 15.78
C GLN A 326 -11.39 -4.46 14.53
N MET A 327 -11.24 -3.51 13.60
CA MET A 327 -11.95 -3.54 12.32
C MET A 327 -11.69 -4.83 11.53
N LEU A 328 -10.45 -5.34 11.52
CA LEU A 328 -10.13 -6.63 10.89
C LEU A 328 -10.86 -7.79 11.60
N ARG A 329 -10.82 -7.85 12.93
CA ARG A 329 -11.53 -8.89 13.71
C ARG A 329 -13.03 -8.88 13.43
N ASP A 330 -13.66 -7.71 13.41
CA ASP A 330 -15.09 -7.57 13.16
C ASP A 330 -15.51 -8.06 11.76
N LEU A 331 -14.58 -8.02 10.80
CA LEU A 331 -14.76 -8.52 9.43
C LEU A 331 -14.35 -10.01 9.26
N GLY A 332 -13.88 -10.68 10.31
CA GLY A 332 -13.33 -12.04 10.21
C GLY A 332 -12.02 -12.11 9.41
N LEU A 333 -11.27 -11.00 9.38
CA LEU A 333 -9.95 -10.89 8.76
C LEU A 333 -8.85 -10.89 9.84
N SER A 334 -7.63 -11.22 9.44
CA SER A 334 -6.48 -11.23 10.34
C SER A 334 -5.23 -10.65 9.67
N PRO A 335 -4.29 -10.08 10.44
CA PRO A 335 -2.98 -9.72 9.90
C PRO A 335 -2.26 -10.93 9.27
N ASP A 336 -1.41 -10.69 8.29
CA ASP A 336 -0.55 -11.69 7.66
C ASP A 336 0.71 -12.02 8.49
N TRP A 337 0.80 -11.47 9.69
CA TRP A 337 1.90 -11.63 10.63
C TRP A 337 2.25 -13.11 10.85
N LYS A 338 3.54 -13.44 10.73
CA LYS A 338 4.11 -14.76 11.01
C LYS A 338 5.07 -14.66 12.19
N PRO A 339 4.74 -15.21 13.36
CA PRO A 339 5.61 -15.16 14.54
C PRO A 339 6.99 -15.81 14.30
N GLU A 340 7.06 -16.77 13.38
CA GLU A 340 8.25 -17.57 13.09
C GLU A 340 9.42 -16.75 12.49
N LEU A 341 9.17 -15.59 11.90
CA LEU A 341 10.24 -14.69 11.44
C LEU A 341 10.99 -14.00 12.60
N ALA A 342 10.41 -14.03 13.81
CA ALA A 342 11.01 -13.43 15.00
C ALA A 342 11.86 -14.43 15.82
N GLU A 343 11.77 -15.73 15.56
CA GLU A 343 12.45 -16.77 16.34
C GLU A 343 13.66 -17.43 15.64
N GLU A 344 13.79 -17.27 14.32
CA GLU A 344 14.93 -17.84 13.56
C GLU A 344 16.27 -17.13 13.80
N GLY A 345 16.28 -16.03 14.56
CA GLY A 345 17.52 -15.31 14.93
C GLY A 345 18.25 -15.82 16.18
N SER A 346 17.74 -16.84 16.89
CA SER A 346 18.31 -17.27 18.16
C SER A 346 18.41 -18.78 18.36
N CYS A 347 18.97 -19.52 17.41
CA CYS A 347 19.48 -20.87 17.72
C CYS A 347 20.61 -21.27 16.79
N ALA A 348 21.81 -20.77 17.11
CA ALA A 348 23.04 -21.51 16.84
C ALA A 348 23.45 -22.15 18.15
N ASP A 349 22.82 -23.27 18.50
CA ASP A 349 23.56 -24.32 19.22
C ASP A 349 22.83 -25.68 19.09
N SER A 350 23.63 -26.63 18.68
CA SER A 350 23.27 -28.01 18.42
C SER A 350 23.15 -28.82 19.71
N SER A 351 22.18 -29.68 19.73
CA SER A 351 22.01 -30.85 20.62
C SER A 351 20.85 -30.73 21.62
N CYS A 352 19.69 -31.28 21.25
CA CYS A 352 19.00 -32.28 22.08
C CYS A 352 17.81 -32.89 21.31
N GLY A 353 17.85 -34.17 21.03
CA GLY A 353 16.72 -34.94 20.57
C GLY A 353 15.78 -35.25 21.73
N CYS A 354 14.48 -35.04 21.50
CA CYS A 354 13.41 -35.76 22.20
C CYS A 354 12.13 -35.66 21.35
N GLY A 355 11.68 -36.80 20.85
CA GLY A 355 10.40 -36.91 20.18
C GLY A 355 9.23 -36.81 21.15
N VAL A 356 8.20 -36.07 20.76
CA VAL A 356 6.86 -36.13 21.33
C VAL A 356 5.84 -36.09 20.22
N THR A 357 5.06 -37.14 20.09
CA THR A 357 3.89 -37.25 19.21
C THR A 357 2.73 -36.41 19.71
N PRO A 358 1.93 -35.79 18.82
CA PRO A 358 0.76 -35.02 19.25
C PRO A 358 -0.40 -35.94 19.60
N LYS A 359 -0.98 -35.74 20.76
CA LYS A 359 -2.28 -36.33 21.15
C LYS A 359 -3.39 -35.41 20.67
N ASN A 360 -4.31 -35.99 19.90
CA ASN A 360 -5.63 -35.39 19.62
C ASN A 360 -6.43 -35.30 20.92
N GLU A 361 -6.92 -34.11 21.26
CA GLU A 361 -8.05 -33.96 22.17
C GLU A 361 -9.14 -33.14 21.47
N GLU A 362 -10.23 -33.83 21.17
CA GLU A 362 -11.53 -33.25 20.84
C GLU A 362 -12.11 -32.60 22.10
N ALA A 363 -12.37 -31.30 22.02
CA ALA A 363 -13.16 -30.61 23.06
C ALA A 363 -14.50 -30.18 22.46
N SER A 364 -15.55 -30.87 22.83
CA SER A 364 -16.95 -30.55 22.63
C SER A 364 -17.36 -29.33 23.47
N LEU A 365 -17.96 -28.36 22.85
CA LEU A 365 -18.60 -27.22 23.52
C LEU A 365 -20.07 -27.55 23.85
N PRO A 366 -20.59 -27.18 25.03
CA PRO A 366 -22.01 -27.32 25.35
C PRO A 366 -22.82 -26.13 24.83
N ILE A 367 -23.95 -26.45 24.24
CA ILE A 367 -25.02 -25.53 23.86
C ILE A 367 -25.73 -25.07 25.15
N GLY A 368 -25.74 -23.78 25.42
CA GLY A 368 -26.51 -23.15 26.47
C GLY A 368 -27.30 -21.97 25.92
N SER A 369 -28.61 -22.15 25.98
CA SER A 369 -29.68 -21.20 25.63
C SER A 369 -29.64 -19.93 26.51
N PHE A 370 -29.73 -18.75 25.87
CA PHE A 370 -30.71 -17.67 26.13
C PHE A 370 -30.57 -16.63 25.00
#